data_fe2a206e09805da8048e07cc31a66fc8
#
_entry.id   fe2a206e09805da8048e07cc31a66fc8
#
_cell.length_a   1.000
_cell.length_b   1.000
_cell.length_c   1.000
_cell.angle_alpha   90.00
_cell.angle_beta   90.00
_cell.angle_gamma   90.00
#
_symmetry.space_group_name_H-M   'P 1'
#
loop_
_entity.id
_entity.type
_entity.pdbx_description
1 polymer ?
#
loop_
_entity_poly.entity_id
_entity_poly.type
_entity_poly.pdbx_seq_one_letter_code
_entity_poly.pdbx_strand_id
1 'polypeptide(L)'
;MPFNVAIEGSIASGKSSLIKELRSLAEDDNWKFFPEQVEQWKRLGPRRINLLKMFYQNPGKYALPLQTQVMISKVEQMQEAWNSYSTHIAIFERSFESSAEVFARANPLFSEVEKTIAQNLSDFLIENTEVDSDVIIYLDTDPEQCLKRISKRDRPEERKVDLNYLENLHDHYKSFIARSKIPVRIIKVDDPERSVKQIALEAYESIKSMLETSTDSSSEEVENGKFYPLCPPNCRDTDQVSLCTLNGSQTTSSEAVSETVKEVQNEILKVDIE
;
A
#
# COMPACT_ATOMS: atom_id res chain seq x y z
N MET A 1 -11.18 -13.48 5.95
CA MET A 1 -10.49 -12.31 5.34
C MET A 1 -10.21 -12.62 3.88
N PRO A 2 -10.15 -11.65 2.97
CA PRO A 2 -9.76 -11.90 1.59
C PRO A 2 -8.27 -12.29 1.53
N PHE A 3 -7.89 -13.05 0.50
CA PHE A 3 -6.50 -13.31 0.15
C PHE A 3 -5.94 -12.08 -0.58
N ASN A 4 -4.96 -11.42 0.02
CA ASN A 4 -4.43 -10.13 -0.43
C ASN A 4 -3.26 -10.33 -1.40
N VAL A 5 -3.39 -9.85 -2.62
CA VAL A 5 -2.37 -9.95 -3.67
C VAL A 5 -1.87 -8.56 -4.04
N ALA A 6 -0.58 -8.30 -3.90
CA ALA A 6 0.05 -7.07 -4.36
C ALA A 6 0.63 -7.24 -5.76
N ILE A 7 0.26 -6.36 -6.69
CA ILE A 7 0.89 -6.25 -8.00
C ILE A 7 2.00 -5.20 -7.93
N GLU A 8 3.25 -5.64 -7.99
CA GLU A 8 4.42 -4.81 -7.83
C GLU A 8 5.19 -4.59 -9.13
N GLY A 9 6.03 -3.57 -9.14
CA GLY A 9 6.91 -3.24 -10.27
C GLY A 9 7.15 -1.73 -10.41
N SER A 10 8.13 -1.36 -11.20
CA SER A 10 8.57 0.02 -11.42
C SER A 10 7.46 0.92 -12.02
N ILE A 11 7.73 2.21 -12.15
CA ILE A 11 6.86 3.14 -12.86
C ILE A 11 6.76 2.68 -14.34
N ALA A 12 5.55 2.64 -14.88
CA ALA A 12 5.26 2.17 -16.24
C ALA A 12 5.63 0.69 -16.54
N SER A 13 5.82 -0.15 -15.52
CA SER A 13 6.07 -1.60 -15.72
C SER A 13 4.89 -2.35 -16.33
N GLY A 14 3.68 -1.78 -16.32
CA GLY A 14 2.49 -2.41 -16.90
C GLY A 14 1.44 -2.84 -15.88
N LYS A 15 1.60 -2.55 -14.59
CA LYS A 15 0.68 -2.93 -13.50
C LYS A 15 -0.79 -2.64 -13.79
N SER A 16 -1.10 -1.39 -14.13
CA SER A 16 -2.50 -0.97 -14.40
C SER A 16 -3.08 -1.68 -15.63
N SER A 17 -2.25 -2.03 -16.62
CA SER A 17 -2.67 -2.83 -17.78
C SER A 17 -2.95 -4.28 -17.39
N LEU A 18 -2.07 -4.86 -16.56
CA LEU A 18 -2.27 -6.19 -15.99
C LEU A 18 -3.56 -6.26 -15.18
N ILE A 19 -3.78 -5.32 -14.26
CA ILE A 19 -4.99 -5.25 -13.42
C ILE A 19 -6.25 -5.17 -14.26
N LYS A 20 -6.23 -4.42 -15.37
CA LYS A 20 -7.36 -4.34 -16.30
C LYS A 20 -7.68 -5.68 -16.95
N GLU A 21 -6.67 -6.42 -17.43
CA GLU A 21 -6.87 -7.74 -18.04
C GLU A 21 -7.25 -8.79 -16.98
N LEU A 22 -6.64 -8.77 -15.78
CA LEU A 22 -7.02 -9.64 -14.66
C LEU A 22 -8.50 -9.46 -14.29
N ARG A 23 -9.00 -8.23 -14.28
CA ARG A 23 -10.43 -7.95 -14.02
C ARG A 23 -11.34 -8.62 -15.03
N SER A 24 -10.93 -8.67 -16.30
CA SER A 24 -11.69 -9.36 -17.34
C SER A 24 -11.62 -10.88 -17.23
N LEU A 25 -10.48 -11.43 -16.75
CA LEU A 25 -10.31 -12.87 -16.55
C LEU A 25 -11.07 -13.38 -15.32
N ALA A 26 -11.18 -12.55 -14.30
CA ALA A 26 -11.77 -12.89 -12.99
C ALA A 26 -13.21 -12.36 -12.84
N GLU A 27 -13.94 -12.13 -13.93
CA GLU A 27 -15.29 -11.55 -13.91
C GLU A 27 -16.26 -12.37 -13.05
N ASP A 28 -16.12 -13.70 -13.06
CA ASP A 28 -16.96 -14.64 -12.31
C ASP A 28 -16.37 -15.07 -10.95
N ASP A 29 -15.17 -14.62 -10.58
CA ASP A 29 -14.39 -15.17 -9.44
C ASP A 29 -14.52 -14.38 -8.13
N ASN A 30 -15.40 -13.43 -7.98
CA ASN A 30 -15.53 -12.58 -6.77
C ASN A 30 -14.21 -11.89 -6.33
N TRP A 31 -13.36 -11.53 -7.30
CA TRP A 31 -12.15 -10.76 -7.04
C TRP A 31 -12.46 -9.28 -6.95
N LYS A 32 -11.82 -8.60 -6.00
CA LYS A 32 -11.92 -7.14 -5.87
C LYS A 32 -10.58 -6.48 -6.22
N PHE A 33 -10.63 -5.37 -6.94
CA PHE A 33 -9.44 -4.71 -7.49
C PHE A 33 -9.31 -3.30 -6.96
N PHE A 34 -8.15 -2.99 -6.41
CA PHE A 34 -7.79 -1.73 -5.78
C PHE A 34 -6.63 -1.07 -6.52
N PRO A 35 -6.90 -0.28 -7.58
CA PRO A 35 -5.86 0.48 -8.29
C PRO A 35 -5.32 1.61 -7.41
N GLU A 36 -4.14 2.14 -7.76
CA GLU A 36 -3.60 3.32 -7.09
C GLU A 36 -4.58 4.50 -7.12
N GLN A 37 -4.75 5.18 -5.99
CA GLN A 37 -5.71 6.27 -5.77
C GLN A 37 -5.22 7.62 -6.32
N VAL A 38 -4.57 7.64 -7.50
CA VAL A 38 -3.96 8.83 -8.11
C VAL A 38 -4.92 10.02 -8.22
N GLU A 39 -6.19 9.77 -8.53
CA GLU A 39 -7.18 10.84 -8.64
C GLU A 39 -7.55 11.44 -7.28
N GLN A 40 -7.50 10.67 -6.19
CA GLN A 40 -7.66 11.17 -4.84
C GLN A 40 -6.48 12.10 -4.46
N TRP A 41 -5.25 11.72 -4.81
CA TRP A 41 -4.06 12.54 -4.54
C TRP A 41 -4.04 13.86 -5.33
N LYS A 42 -4.76 13.91 -6.45
CA LYS A 42 -4.96 15.14 -7.25
C LYS A 42 -6.06 16.06 -6.68
N ARG A 43 -6.85 15.58 -5.73
CA ARG A 43 -8.02 16.32 -5.20
C ARG A 43 -8.11 16.24 -3.67
N LEU A 44 -6.97 16.40 -2.99
CA LEU A 44 -6.87 16.25 -1.54
C LEU A 44 -7.67 17.32 -0.81
N GLY A 45 -8.52 16.89 0.10
CA GLY A 45 -9.32 17.73 1.00
C GLY A 45 -10.33 18.64 0.30
N PRO A 46 -11.03 19.49 1.07
CA PRO A 46 -12.10 20.35 0.55
C PRO A 46 -11.65 21.34 -0.52
N ARG A 47 -10.38 21.75 -0.47
CA ARG A 47 -9.78 22.69 -1.44
C ARG A 47 -9.30 22.01 -2.73
N ARG A 48 -9.49 20.70 -2.86
CA ARG A 48 -9.07 19.89 -4.01
C ARG A 48 -7.61 20.13 -4.39
N ILE A 49 -6.73 20.08 -3.41
CA ILE A 49 -5.28 20.30 -3.60
C ILE A 49 -4.70 19.16 -4.44
N ASN A 50 -4.00 19.49 -5.52
CA ASN A 50 -3.28 18.50 -6.33
C ASN A 50 -1.90 18.24 -5.71
N LEU A 51 -1.83 17.32 -4.73
CA LEU A 51 -0.61 16.97 -4.02
C LEU A 51 0.43 16.34 -4.95
N LEU A 52 -0.02 15.52 -5.91
CA LEU A 52 0.87 14.92 -6.90
C LEU A 52 1.57 16.00 -7.75
N LYS A 53 0.85 17.01 -8.23
CA LYS A 53 1.44 18.15 -8.94
C LYS A 53 2.43 18.92 -8.06
N MET A 54 2.09 19.15 -6.80
CA MET A 54 2.98 19.85 -5.85
C MET A 54 4.27 19.06 -5.62
N PHE A 55 4.19 17.75 -5.50
CA PHE A 55 5.36 16.88 -5.41
C PHE A 55 6.27 17.03 -6.63
N TYR A 56 5.75 16.95 -7.85
CA TYR A 56 6.60 17.09 -9.04
C TYR A 56 7.17 18.53 -9.22
N GLN A 57 6.50 19.55 -8.69
CA GLN A 57 7.01 20.92 -8.69
C GLN A 57 8.13 21.15 -7.67
N ASN A 58 7.99 20.62 -6.47
CA ASN A 58 8.95 20.73 -5.37
C ASN A 58 9.04 19.41 -4.59
N PRO A 59 9.77 18.43 -5.13
CA PRO A 59 9.84 17.09 -4.52
C PRO A 59 10.42 17.12 -3.11
N GLY A 60 11.46 17.95 -2.85
CA GLY A 60 12.07 18.06 -1.52
C GLY A 60 11.11 18.49 -0.41
N LYS A 61 10.05 19.23 -0.76
CA LYS A 61 9.03 19.67 0.21
C LYS A 61 7.86 18.70 0.33
N TYR A 62 7.47 18.06 -0.76
CA TYR A 62 6.20 17.32 -0.83
C TYR A 62 6.36 15.81 -0.98
N ALA A 63 7.60 15.29 -0.96
CA ALA A 63 7.84 13.86 -1.06
C ALA A 63 7.26 13.10 0.15
N LEU A 64 7.60 13.49 1.38
CA LEU A 64 7.05 12.85 2.58
C LEU A 64 5.53 13.05 2.72
N PRO A 65 4.96 14.24 2.51
CA PRO A 65 3.50 14.41 2.46
C PRO A 65 2.81 13.51 1.44
N LEU A 66 3.35 13.35 0.22
CA LEU A 66 2.78 12.45 -0.78
C LEU A 66 2.87 11.00 -0.32
N GLN A 67 4.04 10.59 0.19
CA GLN A 67 4.25 9.22 0.68
C GLN A 67 3.29 8.86 1.82
N THR A 68 3.10 9.78 2.77
CA THR A 68 2.13 9.61 3.85
C THR A 68 0.70 9.44 3.31
N GLN A 69 0.30 10.28 2.32
CA GLN A 69 -1.03 10.16 1.70
C GLN A 69 -1.20 8.86 0.92
N VAL A 70 -0.16 8.37 0.27
CA VAL A 70 -0.15 7.05 -0.39
C VAL A 70 -0.43 5.95 0.64
N MET A 71 0.26 5.97 1.78
CA MET A 71 0.06 4.99 2.86
C MET A 71 -1.37 5.05 3.43
N ILE A 72 -1.89 6.24 3.70
CA ILE A 72 -3.29 6.43 4.17
C ILE A 72 -4.27 5.80 3.18
N SER A 73 -4.13 6.11 1.89
CA SER A 73 -5.04 5.57 0.88
C SER A 73 -4.95 4.05 0.73
N LYS A 74 -3.80 3.44 1.04
CA LYS A 74 -3.65 1.99 1.11
C LYS A 74 -4.42 1.39 2.28
N VAL A 75 -4.31 1.97 3.47
CA VAL A 75 -5.09 1.53 4.64
C VAL A 75 -6.59 1.60 4.35
N GLU A 76 -7.06 2.70 3.75
CA GLU A 76 -8.48 2.84 3.35
C GLU A 76 -8.92 1.72 2.39
N GLN A 77 -8.11 1.39 1.39
CA GLN A 77 -8.39 0.30 0.45
C GLN A 77 -8.46 -1.07 1.14
N MET A 78 -7.54 -1.34 2.06
CA MET A 78 -7.53 -2.60 2.79
C MET A 78 -8.73 -2.73 3.74
N GLN A 79 -9.10 -1.66 4.43
CA GLN A 79 -10.33 -1.62 5.21
C GLN A 79 -11.57 -1.84 4.35
N GLU A 80 -11.61 -1.30 3.13
CA GLU A 80 -12.69 -1.57 2.17
C GLU A 80 -12.72 -3.04 1.75
N ALA A 81 -11.56 -3.66 1.49
CA ALA A 81 -11.47 -5.07 1.16
C ALA A 81 -12.00 -5.96 2.29
N TRP A 82 -11.63 -5.66 3.53
CA TRP A 82 -12.07 -6.38 4.72
C TRP A 82 -13.58 -6.31 4.98
N ASN A 83 -14.14 -5.13 4.80
CA ASN A 83 -15.58 -4.91 5.00
C ASN A 83 -16.44 -5.58 3.91
N SER A 84 -15.82 -6.15 2.90
CA SER A 84 -16.52 -6.82 1.79
C SER A 84 -16.61 -8.33 2.05
N TYR A 85 -17.67 -8.78 2.70
CA TYR A 85 -17.91 -10.20 3.07
C TYR A 85 -17.91 -11.19 1.88
N SER A 86 -18.03 -10.72 0.65
CA SER A 86 -18.05 -11.56 -0.55
C SER A 86 -16.71 -11.62 -1.28
N THR A 87 -15.71 -10.87 -0.85
CA THR A 87 -14.41 -10.82 -1.53
C THR A 87 -13.56 -12.02 -1.10
N HIS A 88 -13.19 -12.88 -2.06
CA HIS A 88 -12.26 -13.99 -1.82
C HIS A 88 -10.82 -13.56 -2.05
N ILE A 89 -10.55 -12.77 -3.09
CA ILE A 89 -9.23 -12.24 -3.43
C ILE A 89 -9.30 -10.73 -3.60
N ALA A 90 -8.38 -10.01 -2.95
CA ALA A 90 -8.21 -8.57 -3.08
C ALA A 90 -6.89 -8.29 -3.81
N ILE A 91 -6.98 -7.67 -5.00
CA ILE A 91 -5.84 -7.32 -5.84
C ILE A 91 -5.51 -5.84 -5.65
N PHE A 92 -4.34 -5.55 -5.10
CA PHE A 92 -3.86 -4.19 -4.88
C PHE A 92 -2.79 -3.80 -5.89
N GLU A 93 -2.90 -2.61 -6.48
CA GLU A 93 -1.78 -2.03 -7.22
C GLU A 93 -0.78 -1.46 -6.21
N ARG A 94 0.36 -2.12 -6.03
CA ARG A 94 1.41 -1.95 -5.02
C ARG A 94 0.99 -2.41 -3.62
N SER A 95 1.98 -2.87 -2.89
CA SER A 95 1.86 -3.22 -1.47
C SER A 95 2.09 -2.00 -0.57
N PHE A 96 1.81 -2.18 0.68
CA PHE A 96 2.10 -1.22 1.71
C PHE A 96 3.62 -1.12 1.94
N GLU A 97 4.29 -2.25 2.00
CA GLU A 97 5.72 -2.39 2.26
C GLU A 97 6.58 -1.73 1.18
N SER A 98 6.19 -1.86 -0.10
CA SER A 98 6.94 -1.24 -1.19
C SER A 98 6.98 0.28 -1.11
N SER A 99 5.99 0.88 -0.44
CA SER A 99 5.96 2.33 -0.23
C SER A 99 7.17 2.82 0.58
N ALA A 100 7.55 2.14 1.65
CA ALA A 100 8.71 2.48 2.47
C ALA A 100 10.00 1.85 1.94
N GLU A 101 9.98 0.53 1.67
CA GLU A 101 11.17 -0.25 1.32
C GLU A 101 11.73 0.09 -0.07
N VAL A 102 10.90 0.56 -0.98
CA VAL A 102 11.31 0.88 -2.35
C VAL A 102 11.25 2.39 -2.59
N PHE A 103 10.05 2.98 -2.56
CA PHE A 103 9.87 4.37 -2.99
C PHE A 103 10.51 5.40 -2.06
N ALA A 104 10.39 5.25 -0.74
CA ALA A 104 11.03 6.18 0.17
C ALA A 104 12.57 6.03 0.15
N ARG A 105 13.08 4.80 0.07
CA ARG A 105 14.54 4.54 0.02
C ARG A 105 15.17 4.94 -1.32
N ALA A 106 14.49 4.70 -2.44
CA ALA A 106 14.98 5.08 -3.77
C ALA A 106 14.91 6.59 -4.01
N ASN A 107 14.18 7.36 -3.19
CA ASN A 107 14.05 8.78 -3.39
C ASN A 107 15.31 9.53 -2.89
N PRO A 108 16.14 10.09 -3.77
CA PRO A 108 17.37 10.78 -3.38
C PRO A 108 17.11 12.10 -2.65
N LEU A 109 15.87 12.57 -2.64
CA LEU A 109 15.46 13.82 -2.00
C LEU A 109 14.98 13.62 -0.56
N PHE A 110 14.81 12.38 -0.12
CA PHE A 110 14.53 12.08 1.27
C PHE A 110 15.81 12.15 2.09
N SER A 111 15.77 12.97 3.14
CA SER A 111 16.76 12.91 4.20
C SER A 111 16.68 11.56 4.94
N GLU A 112 17.72 11.18 5.64
CA GLU A 112 17.71 9.96 6.47
C GLU A 112 16.59 10.00 7.53
N VAL A 113 16.26 11.18 8.05
CA VAL A 113 15.15 11.37 8.99
C VAL A 113 13.81 11.05 8.32
N GLU A 114 13.56 11.55 7.11
CA GLU A 114 12.33 11.29 6.37
C GLU A 114 12.18 9.82 5.98
N LYS A 115 13.27 9.16 5.59
CA LYS A 115 13.30 7.70 5.33
C LYS A 115 12.95 6.92 6.60
N THR A 116 13.55 7.30 7.72
CA THR A 116 13.27 6.67 9.03
C THR A 116 11.81 6.85 9.44
N ILE A 117 11.24 8.06 9.27
CA ILE A 117 9.83 8.32 9.58
C ILE A 117 8.91 7.49 8.67
N ALA A 118 9.19 7.43 7.37
CA ALA A 118 8.41 6.64 6.43
C ALA A 118 8.46 5.13 6.78
N GLN A 119 9.62 4.62 7.20
CA GLN A 119 9.77 3.24 7.64
C GLN A 119 9.00 2.98 8.94
N ASN A 120 9.19 3.81 9.96
CA ASN A 120 8.50 3.66 11.25
C ASN A 120 6.97 3.71 11.08
N LEU A 121 6.47 4.57 10.18
CA LEU A 121 5.04 4.63 9.89
C LEU A 121 4.57 3.35 9.20
N SER A 122 5.35 2.82 8.26
CA SER A 122 5.05 1.56 7.60
C SER A 122 5.00 0.40 8.60
N ASP A 123 6.03 0.25 9.42
CA ASP A 123 6.13 -0.82 10.41
C ASP A 123 4.97 -0.74 11.41
N PHE A 124 4.67 0.47 11.92
CA PHE A 124 3.54 0.69 12.82
C PHE A 124 2.21 0.27 12.20
N LEU A 125 1.97 0.61 10.95
CA LEU A 125 0.72 0.27 10.26
C LEU A 125 0.64 -1.23 9.96
N ILE A 126 1.72 -1.88 9.56
CA ILE A 126 1.79 -3.33 9.36
C ILE A 126 1.47 -4.06 10.68
N GLU A 127 2.12 -3.67 11.78
CA GLU A 127 1.93 -4.31 13.08
C GLU A 127 0.53 -4.10 13.69
N ASN A 128 -0.17 -3.02 13.33
CA ASN A 128 -1.41 -2.63 13.99
C ASN A 128 -2.67 -2.70 13.12
N THR A 129 -2.55 -2.97 11.81
CA THR A 129 -3.70 -2.89 10.90
C THR A 129 -3.89 -4.12 10.01
N GLU A 130 -3.11 -5.20 10.18
CA GLU A 130 -3.18 -6.44 9.38
C GLU A 130 -3.25 -6.17 7.87
N VAL A 131 -2.46 -5.21 7.41
CA VAL A 131 -2.44 -4.74 6.01
C VAL A 131 -1.44 -5.51 5.14
N ASP A 132 -1.03 -6.69 5.57
CA ASP A 132 -0.04 -7.50 4.88
C ASP A 132 -0.59 -8.08 3.58
N SER A 133 0.31 -8.26 2.63
CA SER A 133 0.03 -9.02 1.42
C SER A 133 0.32 -10.50 1.66
N ASP A 134 -0.55 -11.39 1.18
CA ASP A 134 -0.31 -12.85 1.23
C ASP A 134 0.62 -13.28 0.10
N VAL A 135 0.59 -12.57 -1.03
CA VAL A 135 1.38 -12.85 -2.23
C VAL A 135 1.76 -11.56 -2.96
N ILE A 136 2.95 -11.57 -3.54
CA ILE A 136 3.42 -10.51 -4.44
C ILE A 136 3.55 -11.06 -5.87
N ILE A 137 2.92 -10.40 -6.83
CA ILE A 137 3.16 -10.58 -8.27
C ILE A 137 4.07 -9.43 -8.73
N TYR A 138 5.33 -9.70 -8.96
CA TYR A 138 6.31 -8.71 -9.37
C TYR A 138 6.49 -8.69 -10.88
N LEU A 139 6.21 -7.55 -11.52
CA LEU A 139 6.45 -7.29 -12.93
C LEU A 139 7.88 -6.80 -13.13
N ASP A 140 8.76 -7.74 -13.47
CA ASP A 140 10.15 -7.44 -13.80
C ASP A 140 10.22 -6.84 -15.20
N THR A 141 10.51 -5.54 -15.26
CA THR A 141 10.53 -4.73 -16.49
C THR A 141 11.82 -3.93 -16.54
N ASP A 142 12.49 -3.98 -17.66
CA ASP A 142 13.71 -3.22 -17.93
C ASP A 142 13.48 -1.71 -17.78
N PRO A 143 14.36 -0.96 -17.07
CA PRO A 143 14.24 0.49 -16.88
C PRO A 143 14.12 1.27 -18.19
N GLU A 144 14.83 0.89 -19.26
CA GLU A 144 14.73 1.55 -20.56
C GLU A 144 13.32 1.35 -21.18
N GLN A 145 12.73 0.17 -21.02
CA GLN A 145 11.36 -0.08 -21.50
C GLN A 145 10.35 0.74 -20.70
N CYS A 146 10.56 0.87 -19.39
CA CYS A 146 9.76 1.75 -18.55
C CYS A 146 9.85 3.22 -19.04
N LEU A 147 11.04 3.71 -19.33
CA LEU A 147 11.25 5.07 -19.82
C LEU A 147 10.57 5.30 -21.19
N LYS A 148 10.68 4.33 -22.12
CA LYS A 148 9.99 4.39 -23.42
C LYS A 148 8.45 4.44 -23.22
N ARG A 149 7.91 3.68 -22.28
CA ARG A 149 6.47 3.67 -21.96
C ARG A 149 6.03 4.98 -21.30
N ILE A 150 6.85 5.59 -20.42
CA ILE A 150 6.61 6.91 -19.82
C ILE A 150 6.54 7.98 -20.91
N SER A 151 7.52 8.00 -21.82
CA SER A 151 7.57 8.95 -22.92
C SER A 151 6.37 8.83 -23.86
N LYS A 152 5.94 7.59 -24.17
CA LYS A 152 4.77 7.32 -25.01
C LYS A 152 3.44 7.75 -24.35
N ARG A 153 3.36 7.60 -23.01
CA ARG A 153 2.18 7.96 -22.22
C ARG A 153 2.02 9.46 -22.03
N ASP A 154 3.13 10.23 -22.10
CA ASP A 154 3.26 11.70 -21.99
C ASP A 154 2.43 12.32 -20.85
N ARG A 155 2.49 11.75 -19.65
CA ARG A 155 1.90 12.38 -18.46
C ARG A 155 2.76 13.57 -18.04
N PRO A 156 2.18 14.78 -17.91
CA PRO A 156 2.96 15.98 -17.54
C PRO A 156 3.76 15.82 -16.26
N GLU A 157 3.21 15.07 -15.30
CA GLU A 157 3.80 14.85 -14.00
C GLU A 157 5.06 13.98 -14.09
N GLU A 158 5.17 13.09 -15.07
CA GLU A 158 6.27 12.12 -15.20
C GLU A 158 7.42 12.58 -16.09
N ARG A 159 7.34 13.77 -16.67
CA ARG A 159 8.36 14.31 -17.62
C ARG A 159 9.76 14.48 -17.03
N LYS A 160 9.88 14.47 -15.71
CA LYS A 160 11.18 14.58 -15.02
C LYS A 160 11.75 13.22 -14.60
N VAL A 161 11.04 12.13 -14.86
CA VAL A 161 11.54 10.78 -14.58
C VAL A 161 12.60 10.45 -15.62
N ASP A 162 13.82 10.21 -15.17
CA ASP A 162 14.96 9.82 -16.00
C ASP A 162 15.33 8.35 -15.84
N LEU A 163 16.26 7.88 -16.65
CA LEU A 163 16.72 6.50 -16.62
C LEU A 163 17.41 6.17 -15.30
N ASN A 164 18.26 7.05 -14.79
CA ASN A 164 18.99 6.82 -13.54
C ASN A 164 18.04 6.59 -12.36
N TYR A 165 16.94 7.34 -12.29
CA TYR A 165 15.93 7.14 -11.27
C TYR A 165 15.22 5.78 -11.41
N LEU A 166 14.92 5.37 -12.64
CA LEU A 166 14.28 4.08 -12.91
C LEU A 166 15.21 2.89 -12.62
N GLU A 167 16.50 3.01 -12.93
CA GLU A 167 17.52 2.01 -12.57
C GLU A 167 17.65 1.88 -11.05
N ASN A 168 17.77 3.01 -10.35
CA ASN A 168 17.81 3.02 -8.88
C ASN A 168 16.54 2.38 -8.28
N LEU A 169 15.37 2.71 -8.81
CA LEU A 169 14.10 2.13 -8.38
C LEU A 169 14.05 0.62 -8.63
N HIS A 170 14.56 0.16 -9.77
CA HIS A 170 14.64 -1.25 -10.13
C HIS A 170 15.56 -2.04 -9.19
N ASP A 171 16.71 -1.48 -8.82
CA ASP A 171 17.64 -2.11 -7.87
C ASP A 171 17.03 -2.21 -6.46
N HIS A 172 16.28 -1.18 -6.02
CA HIS A 172 15.54 -1.25 -4.77
C HIS A 172 14.43 -2.32 -4.82
N TYR A 173 13.72 -2.45 -5.95
CA TYR A 173 12.75 -3.54 -6.13
C TYR A 173 13.42 -4.90 -6.06
N LYS A 174 14.53 -5.13 -6.78
CA LYS A 174 15.27 -6.40 -6.71
C LYS A 174 15.68 -6.75 -5.28
N SER A 175 16.19 -5.75 -4.55
CA SER A 175 16.58 -5.93 -3.14
C SER A 175 15.37 -6.22 -2.25
N PHE A 176 14.24 -5.56 -2.45
CA PHE A 176 12.99 -5.79 -1.74
C PHE A 176 12.46 -7.21 -1.98
N ILE A 177 12.35 -7.61 -3.25
CA ILE A 177 11.87 -8.94 -3.66
C ILE A 177 12.77 -10.05 -3.12
N ALA A 178 14.10 -9.87 -3.17
CA ALA A 178 15.06 -10.87 -2.68
C ALA A 178 15.00 -11.07 -1.15
N ARG A 179 14.54 -10.07 -0.40
CA ARG A 179 14.40 -10.13 1.07
C ARG A 179 12.99 -10.42 1.53
N SER A 180 12.04 -10.49 0.61
CA SER A 180 10.63 -10.69 0.94
C SER A 180 10.43 -12.02 1.67
N LYS A 181 9.70 -11.98 2.77
CA LYS A 181 9.19 -13.17 3.47
C LYS A 181 7.86 -13.64 2.89
N ILE A 182 7.21 -12.78 2.13
CA ILE A 182 5.96 -13.05 1.43
C ILE A 182 6.30 -13.83 0.13
N PRO A 183 5.55 -14.86 -0.24
CA PRO A 183 5.72 -15.54 -1.51
C PRO A 183 5.67 -14.59 -2.70
N VAL A 184 6.65 -14.68 -3.60
CA VAL A 184 6.76 -13.79 -4.77
C VAL A 184 6.71 -14.60 -6.05
N ARG A 185 5.83 -14.21 -6.97
CA ARG A 185 5.87 -14.62 -8.37
C ARG A 185 6.48 -13.51 -9.22
N ILE A 186 7.62 -13.78 -9.86
CA ILE A 186 8.26 -12.85 -10.79
C ILE A 186 7.78 -13.16 -12.20
N ILE A 187 7.25 -12.13 -12.88
CA ILE A 187 6.81 -12.22 -14.27
C ILE A 187 7.61 -11.22 -15.10
N LYS A 188 8.38 -11.73 -16.07
CA LYS A 188 9.12 -10.90 -17.03
C LYS A 188 8.16 -10.33 -18.08
N VAL A 189 8.24 -9.02 -18.31
CA VAL A 189 7.27 -8.26 -19.14
C VAL A 189 7.90 -7.72 -20.44
N ASP A 190 9.20 -7.91 -20.63
CA ASP A 190 9.96 -7.30 -21.75
C ASP A 190 10.07 -8.19 -22.97
N ASP A 191 9.48 -9.37 -22.94
CA ASP A 191 9.42 -10.24 -24.10
C ASP A 191 8.46 -9.63 -25.15
N PRO A 192 8.98 -9.21 -26.33
CA PRO A 192 8.17 -8.57 -27.37
C PRO A 192 7.13 -9.51 -27.99
N GLU A 193 7.31 -10.83 -27.82
CA GLU A 193 6.35 -11.83 -28.34
C GLU A 193 5.19 -12.07 -27.37
N ARG A 194 5.29 -11.59 -26.13
CA ARG A 194 4.25 -11.74 -25.09
C ARG A 194 3.25 -10.59 -25.08
N SER A 195 2.01 -10.90 -25.28
CA SER A 195 0.90 -9.96 -25.13
C SER A 195 0.59 -9.72 -23.64
N VAL A 196 -0.02 -8.58 -23.33
CA VAL A 196 -0.53 -8.27 -21.98
C VAL A 196 -1.52 -9.34 -21.49
N LYS A 197 -2.31 -9.92 -22.39
CA LYS A 197 -3.25 -11.01 -22.07
C LYS A 197 -2.56 -12.29 -21.63
N GLN A 198 -1.45 -12.67 -22.26
CA GLN A 198 -0.65 -13.83 -21.84
C GLN A 198 0.00 -13.61 -20.48
N ILE A 199 0.52 -12.39 -20.22
CA ILE A 199 1.05 -12.01 -18.92
C ILE A 199 -0.05 -12.04 -17.85
N ALA A 200 -1.25 -11.58 -18.18
CA ALA A 200 -2.39 -11.61 -17.26
C ALA A 200 -2.87 -13.03 -16.98
N LEU A 201 -2.88 -13.92 -17.97
CA LEU A 201 -3.22 -15.32 -17.77
C LEU A 201 -2.21 -16.00 -16.83
N GLU A 202 -0.90 -15.80 -17.05
CA GLU A 202 0.15 -16.33 -16.15
C GLU A 202 -0.02 -15.81 -14.72
N ALA A 203 -0.32 -14.52 -14.55
CA ALA A 203 -0.55 -13.94 -13.23
C ALA A 203 -1.80 -14.55 -12.57
N TYR A 204 -2.89 -14.68 -13.31
CA TYR A 204 -4.14 -15.26 -12.85
C TYR A 204 -3.97 -16.71 -12.37
N GLU A 205 -3.34 -17.56 -13.17
CA GLU A 205 -3.06 -18.96 -12.83
C GLU A 205 -2.13 -19.05 -11.61
N SER A 206 -1.11 -18.18 -11.54
CA SER A 206 -0.20 -18.13 -10.40
C SER A 206 -0.92 -17.76 -9.10
N ILE A 207 -1.81 -16.77 -9.13
CA ILE A 207 -2.59 -16.35 -7.96
C ILE A 207 -3.51 -17.51 -7.49
N LYS A 208 -4.20 -18.18 -8.40
CA LYS A 208 -5.07 -19.31 -8.06
C LYS A 208 -4.29 -20.47 -7.43
N SER A 209 -3.15 -20.84 -8.02
CA SER A 209 -2.29 -21.89 -7.48
C SER A 209 -1.75 -21.54 -6.10
N MET A 210 -1.36 -20.29 -5.85
CA MET A 210 -0.86 -19.85 -4.54
C MET A 210 -1.97 -19.81 -3.48
N LEU A 211 -3.20 -19.48 -3.87
CA LEU A 211 -4.35 -19.55 -2.96
C LEU A 211 -4.62 -21.00 -2.54
N GLU A 212 -4.59 -21.95 -3.47
CA GLU A 212 -4.82 -23.38 -3.19
C GLU A 212 -3.77 -23.92 -2.20
N THR A 213 -2.50 -23.57 -2.40
CA THR A 213 -1.42 -24.01 -1.50
C THR A 213 -1.51 -23.38 -0.11
N SER A 214 -2.03 -22.17 0.02
CA SER A 214 -2.22 -21.50 1.32
C SER A 214 -3.37 -22.12 2.13
N THR A 215 -4.39 -22.65 1.47
CA THR A 215 -5.53 -23.32 2.15
C THR A 215 -5.16 -24.69 2.68
N ASP A 216 -4.25 -25.42 2.03
CA ASP A 216 -3.80 -26.75 2.48
C ASP A 216 -2.88 -26.67 3.71
N SER A 217 -2.10 -25.59 3.87
CA SER A 217 -1.21 -25.38 5.02
C SER A 217 -1.93 -24.91 6.30
N SER A 218 -3.14 -24.38 6.20
CA SER A 218 -3.90 -23.84 7.34
C SER A 218 -4.65 -24.89 8.14
N SER A 219 -4.58 -26.18 7.81
CA SER A 219 -5.23 -27.27 8.55
C SER A 219 -4.45 -27.77 9.78
N GLU A 220 -3.24 -27.30 10.04
CA GLU A 220 -2.39 -27.78 11.14
C GLU A 220 -2.08 -26.78 12.27
N GLU A 221 -2.41 -25.47 12.15
CA GLU A 221 -2.15 -24.49 13.22
C GLU A 221 -3.38 -23.64 13.56
N VAL A 222 -4.26 -24.19 14.41
CA VAL A 222 -5.25 -23.41 15.15
C VAL A 222 -4.87 -23.42 16.63
N GLU A 223 -3.94 -22.57 17.03
CA GLU A 223 -3.84 -22.08 18.42
C GLU A 223 -3.04 -20.76 18.47
N ASN A 224 -3.71 -19.74 19.07
CA ASN A 224 -3.18 -18.43 19.46
C ASN A 224 -3.24 -17.27 18.45
N GLY A 225 -4.42 -16.88 18.01
CA GLY A 225 -4.69 -15.57 17.43
C GLY A 225 -5.18 -14.56 18.47
N LYS A 226 -4.44 -13.49 18.74
CA LYS A 226 -4.95 -12.34 19.48
C LYS A 226 -5.84 -11.50 18.56
N PHE A 227 -7.14 -11.63 18.77
CA PHE A 227 -8.14 -10.82 18.08
C PHE A 227 -8.32 -9.49 18.81
N TYR A 228 -8.03 -8.37 18.16
CA TYR A 228 -8.48 -7.04 18.59
C TYR A 228 -9.36 -6.44 17.49
N PRO A 229 -10.69 -6.45 17.64
CA PRO A 229 -11.56 -5.78 16.69
C PRO A 229 -11.41 -4.26 16.84
N LEU A 230 -10.92 -3.59 15.81
CA LEU A 230 -11.07 -2.14 15.69
C LEU A 230 -12.56 -1.84 15.52
N CYS A 231 -13.15 -1.11 16.48
CA CYS A 231 -14.52 -0.65 16.40
C CYS A 231 -14.71 0.22 15.14
N PRO A 232 -15.72 -0.02 14.29
CA PRO A 232 -15.99 0.84 13.16
C PRO A 232 -16.39 2.25 13.63
N PRO A 233 -16.09 3.32 12.87
CA PRO A 233 -16.26 4.72 13.28
C PRO A 233 -17.71 5.19 13.47
N ASN A 234 -18.71 4.31 13.41
CA ASN A 234 -20.14 4.65 13.51
C ASN A 234 -20.88 4.04 14.70
N CYS A 235 -20.20 3.65 15.79
CA CYS A 235 -20.88 3.32 17.05
C CYS A 235 -21.11 4.58 17.91
N ARG A 236 -21.79 5.59 17.36
CA ARG A 236 -22.49 6.60 18.15
C ARG A 236 -23.97 6.40 17.90
N ASP A 237 -24.66 6.17 19.03
CA ASP A 237 -26.12 6.00 19.18
C ASP A 237 -26.68 4.60 18.92
N THR A 238 -26.72 3.80 19.98
CA THR A 238 -27.98 3.26 20.54
C THR A 238 -27.68 2.47 21.81
N ASP A 239 -28.50 2.66 22.84
CA ASP A 239 -28.53 2.01 24.13
C ASP A 239 -28.53 0.47 24.04
N GLN A 240 -27.36 -0.16 24.15
CA GLN A 240 -27.22 -1.54 24.63
C GLN A 240 -25.81 -1.76 25.20
N VAL A 241 -25.55 -1.13 26.34
CA VAL A 241 -24.48 -1.51 27.25
C VAL A 241 -25.04 -2.57 28.23
N SER A 242 -24.97 -3.82 27.81
CA SER A 242 -25.08 -4.94 28.75
C SER A 242 -24.49 -6.18 28.08
N LEU A 243 -23.34 -6.58 28.53
CA LEU A 243 -22.65 -7.86 28.41
C LEU A 243 -21.24 -7.76 27.84
N CYS A 244 -20.35 -7.06 28.55
CA CYS A 244 -18.91 -7.35 28.53
C CYS A 244 -18.27 -6.83 29.82
N THR A 245 -18.73 -7.35 30.95
CA THR A 245 -17.97 -7.29 32.18
C THR A 245 -17.58 -8.71 32.55
N LEU A 246 -16.28 -9.01 32.42
CA LEU A 246 -15.58 -9.89 33.36
C LEU A 246 -14.06 -9.85 33.09
N ASN A 247 -13.38 -9.32 34.10
CA ASN A 247 -12.02 -9.55 34.55
C ASN A 247 -10.84 -8.88 33.82
N GLY A 248 -10.25 -7.94 34.55
CA GLY A 248 -8.87 -7.51 34.37
C GLY A 248 -8.64 -6.03 34.67
N SER A 249 -8.59 -5.73 35.97
CA SER A 249 -8.19 -4.42 36.51
C SER A 249 -6.87 -3.90 35.96
N GLN A 250 -6.90 -2.75 35.28
CA GLN A 250 -5.98 -1.62 35.53
C GLN A 250 -6.49 -0.41 34.75
N THR A 251 -7.07 0.52 35.48
CA THR A 251 -7.42 1.86 35.04
C THR A 251 -6.17 2.71 34.92
N THR A 252 -5.83 3.15 33.70
CA THR A 252 -5.04 4.38 33.51
C THR A 252 -5.89 5.35 32.72
N SER A 253 -6.19 6.45 33.38
CA SER A 253 -7.19 7.42 33.06
C SER A 253 -6.97 8.14 31.73
N SER A 254 -8.02 8.26 30.92
CA SER A 254 -8.13 9.13 29.73
C SER A 254 -7.84 10.61 30.02
N GLU A 255 -7.85 11.03 31.28
CA GLU A 255 -7.51 12.37 31.73
C GLU A 255 -6.01 12.69 31.65
N ALA A 256 -5.13 11.74 31.95
CA ALA A 256 -3.68 11.94 31.87
C ALA A 256 -3.18 12.13 30.43
N VAL A 257 -3.77 11.43 29.47
CA VAL A 257 -3.44 11.59 28.03
C VAL A 257 -3.92 12.93 27.50
N SER A 258 -5.10 13.41 27.95
CA SER A 258 -5.63 14.72 27.56
C SER A 258 -4.80 15.89 28.11
N GLU A 259 -4.24 15.76 29.29
CA GLU A 259 -3.37 16.79 29.90
C GLU A 259 -2.01 16.86 29.19
N THR A 260 -1.38 15.73 28.91
CA THR A 260 -0.10 15.67 28.18
C THR A 260 -0.21 16.23 26.76
N VAL A 261 -1.32 15.99 26.06
CA VAL A 261 -1.55 16.55 24.71
C VAL A 261 -1.73 18.08 24.77
N LYS A 262 -2.39 18.61 25.80
CA LYS A 262 -2.53 20.08 26.00
C LYS A 262 -1.20 20.75 26.37
N GLU A 263 -0.36 20.11 27.14
CA GLU A 263 0.98 20.62 27.47
C GLU A 263 1.88 20.69 26.24
N VAL A 264 1.90 19.65 25.42
CA VAL A 264 2.68 19.62 24.16
C VAL A 264 2.15 20.67 23.17
N GLN A 265 0.83 20.86 23.06
CA GLN A 265 0.26 21.92 22.22
C GLN A 265 0.63 23.33 22.68
N ASN A 266 0.71 23.57 23.99
CA ASN A 266 1.10 24.85 24.55
C ASN A 266 2.62 25.13 24.41
N GLU A 267 3.46 24.11 24.37
CA GLU A 267 4.88 24.28 24.08
C GLU A 267 5.16 24.57 22.60
N ILE A 268 4.43 23.92 21.69
CA ILE A 268 4.53 24.18 20.24
C ILE A 268 4.14 25.62 19.91
N LEU A 269 3.11 26.15 20.58
CA LEU A 269 2.67 27.56 20.39
C LEU A 269 3.66 28.61 20.95
N LYS A 270 4.62 28.23 21.77
CA LYS A 270 5.65 29.14 22.28
C LYS A 270 6.88 29.27 21.38
N VAL A 271 7.07 28.34 20.42
CA VAL A 271 8.22 28.30 19.51
C VAL A 271 8.02 29.19 18.28
N ASP A 272 6.79 29.61 17.98
CA ASP A 272 6.49 30.46 16.80
C ASP A 272 6.58 31.99 17.05
N ILE A 273 7.23 32.43 18.14
CA ILE A 273 7.34 33.87 18.50
C ILE A 273 8.80 34.28 18.85
N GLU A 274 9.82 33.65 18.24
CA GLU A 274 11.18 34.23 18.24
C GLU A 274 11.77 34.32 16.84
#